data_d856951ec6fabc25600eee815ab950f1
#
_entry.id   d856951ec6fabc25600eee815ab950f1
#
_cell.length_a   1.000
_cell.length_b   1.000
_cell.length_c   1.000
_cell.angle_alpha   90.00
_cell.angle_beta   90.00
_cell.angle_gamma   90.00
#
_symmetry.space_group_name_H-M   'P 1'
#
loop_
_entity.id
_entity.type
_entity.pdbx_description
1 polymer ?
#
loop_
_entity_poly.entity_id
_entity_poly.type
_entity_poly.pdbx_seq_one_letter_code
_entity_poly.pdbx_strand_id
1 'polypeptide(L)'
;MSNVKKANLRIDGRETWLVPFSCDHLKDPAYIGWLRNPNIVRTLNLPHYLNAPVPFEEVEAYCNAVMTSATDLFLALHYAEDDSFIGTVKAGYIDSYAGTADIGIMIGRQDLWGRGLASDALAGLCGYLLGPGGLRRLTAGVMAVNPGMIRVFKKLGFVQEGVFRQQDRIDDGYCDHIHLGCLKTEFINVGP
;
A
#
# COMPACT_ATOMS: atom_id res chain seq x y z
N MET A 1 4.51 2.51 -20.01
CA MET A 1 3.12 3.00 -19.89
C MET A 1 3.10 4.41 -20.48
N SER A 2 2.48 4.57 -21.67
CA SER A 2 2.17 5.90 -22.18
C SER A 2 1.25 6.55 -21.16
N ASN A 3 1.66 7.66 -20.57
CA ASN A 3 0.89 8.63 -19.77
C ASN A 3 -0.58 8.22 -19.51
N VAL A 4 -0.80 7.20 -18.68
CA VAL A 4 -2.09 7.04 -18.03
C VAL A 4 -2.24 8.31 -17.21
N LYS A 5 -3.17 9.16 -17.62
CA LYS A 5 -3.42 10.44 -16.95
C LYS A 5 -3.78 10.10 -15.51
N LYS A 6 -2.79 10.13 -14.62
CA LYS A 6 -2.96 9.89 -13.18
C LYS A 6 -4.08 10.77 -12.59
N ALA A 7 -4.31 11.94 -13.17
CA ALA A 7 -5.19 12.97 -12.66
C ALA A 7 -6.69 12.59 -12.56
N ASN A 8 -7.16 11.59 -13.29
CA ASN A 8 -8.58 11.19 -13.30
C ASN A 8 -8.76 9.69 -12.99
N LEU A 9 -7.73 9.05 -12.42
CA LEU A 9 -7.85 7.65 -12.05
C LEU A 9 -8.78 7.50 -10.84
N ARG A 10 -9.78 6.65 -10.96
CA ARG A 10 -10.57 6.14 -9.85
C ARG A 10 -10.66 4.63 -9.98
N ILE A 11 -10.38 3.95 -8.89
CA ILE A 11 -10.50 2.49 -8.79
C ILE A 11 -11.49 2.22 -7.68
N ASP A 12 -12.64 1.65 -8.01
CA ASP A 12 -13.69 1.33 -7.06
C ASP A 12 -13.54 -0.13 -6.60
N GLY A 13 -13.64 -0.35 -5.30
CA GLY A 13 -13.88 -1.62 -4.63
C GLY A 13 -15.35 -1.73 -4.23
N ARG A 14 -15.68 -2.69 -3.34
CA ARG A 14 -17.02 -2.84 -2.77
C ARG A 14 -17.30 -1.82 -1.66
N GLU A 15 -16.32 -1.63 -0.80
CA GLU A 15 -16.41 -0.78 0.40
C GLU A 15 -15.33 0.31 0.40
N THR A 16 -14.47 0.33 -0.61
CA THR A 16 -13.38 1.31 -0.73
C THR A 16 -13.27 1.86 -2.12
N TRP A 17 -12.64 3.02 -2.24
CA TRP A 17 -12.23 3.56 -3.53
C TRP A 17 -10.89 4.27 -3.43
N LEU A 18 -10.17 4.28 -4.55
CA LEU A 18 -8.83 4.81 -4.66
C LEU A 18 -8.79 5.95 -5.69
N VAL A 19 -8.12 7.04 -5.34
CA VAL A 19 -7.82 8.15 -6.25
C VAL A 19 -6.36 8.57 -6.09
N PRO A 20 -5.80 9.30 -7.04
CA PRO A 20 -4.45 9.85 -6.88
C PRO A 20 -4.32 10.64 -5.59
N PHE A 21 -3.25 10.36 -4.83
CA PHE A 21 -2.93 11.14 -3.64
C PHE A 21 -2.63 12.59 -4.05
N SER A 22 -3.11 13.54 -3.26
CA SER A 22 -3.02 14.97 -3.56
C SER A 22 -2.49 15.78 -2.38
N CYS A 23 -2.23 17.06 -2.61
CA CYS A 23 -1.85 17.98 -1.54
C CYS A 23 -2.93 18.13 -0.46
N ASP A 24 -4.20 17.92 -0.78
CA ASP A 24 -5.28 17.97 0.21
C ASP A 24 -5.20 16.79 1.18
N HIS A 25 -4.91 15.58 0.67
CA HIS A 25 -4.66 14.41 1.52
C HIS A 25 -3.41 14.59 2.39
N LEU A 26 -2.34 15.20 1.84
CA LEU A 26 -1.13 15.48 2.60
C LEU A 26 -1.38 16.45 3.76
N LYS A 27 -2.25 17.45 3.54
CA LYS A 27 -2.62 18.46 4.54
C LYS A 27 -3.65 17.98 5.55
N ASP A 28 -4.27 16.83 5.32
CA ASP A 28 -5.20 16.25 6.29
C ASP A 28 -4.44 15.91 7.58
N PRO A 29 -4.82 16.48 8.74
CA PRO A 29 -4.15 16.21 10.01
C PRO A 29 -4.13 14.72 10.39
N ALA A 30 -5.11 13.94 9.90
CA ALA A 30 -5.16 12.51 10.13
C ALA A 30 -3.94 11.80 9.54
N TYR A 31 -3.49 12.20 8.34
CA TYR A 31 -2.38 11.54 7.66
C TYR A 31 -1.08 11.60 8.48
N ILE A 32 -0.71 12.79 8.94
CA ILE A 32 0.44 12.97 9.83
C ILE A 32 0.22 12.24 11.18
N GLY A 33 -1.00 12.28 11.70
CA GLY A 33 -1.37 11.56 12.92
C GLY A 33 -1.12 10.06 12.80
N TRP A 34 -1.41 9.45 11.64
CA TRP A 34 -1.14 8.03 11.39
C TRP A 34 0.34 7.71 11.38
N LEU A 35 1.16 8.55 10.75
CA LEU A 35 2.62 8.37 10.70
C LEU A 35 3.32 8.61 12.05
N ARG A 36 2.62 9.19 13.02
CA ARG A 36 3.06 9.37 14.41
C ARG A 36 2.46 8.34 15.37
N ASN A 37 1.58 7.47 14.88
CA ASN A 37 0.95 6.44 15.70
C ASN A 37 1.79 5.16 15.71
N PRO A 38 2.36 4.75 16.87
CA PRO A 38 3.21 3.57 16.97
C PRO A 38 2.55 2.29 16.48
N ASN A 39 1.24 2.11 16.72
CA ASN A 39 0.53 0.91 16.28
C ASN A 39 0.45 0.77 14.76
N ILE A 40 0.45 1.90 14.04
CA ILE A 40 0.43 1.92 12.57
C ILE A 40 1.85 1.77 12.04
N VAL A 41 2.76 2.62 12.52
CA VAL A 41 4.14 2.70 12.00
C VAL A 41 4.94 1.42 12.26
N ARG A 42 4.66 0.74 13.37
CA ARG A 42 5.36 -0.48 13.78
C ARG A 42 5.37 -1.57 12.70
N THR A 43 4.36 -1.62 11.83
CA THR A 43 4.23 -2.64 10.81
C THR A 43 4.53 -2.14 9.39
N LEU A 44 4.96 -0.88 9.26
CA LEU A 44 5.24 -0.25 7.97
C LEU A 44 6.74 -0.29 7.57
N ASN A 45 7.58 -0.95 8.37
CA ASN A 45 9.03 -0.94 8.19
C ASN A 45 9.64 0.50 8.16
N LEU A 46 9.14 1.36 9.04
CA LEU A 46 9.60 2.73 9.26
C LEU A 46 10.10 2.92 10.70
N PRO A 47 11.14 2.16 11.14
CA PRO A 47 11.53 2.09 12.55
C PRO A 47 12.00 3.44 13.10
N HIS A 48 12.52 4.32 12.26
CA HIS A 48 12.93 5.67 12.68
C HIS A 48 11.76 6.53 13.12
N TYR A 49 10.55 6.32 12.61
CA TYR A 49 9.35 7.05 13.05
C TYR A 49 8.84 6.60 14.43
N LEU A 50 9.30 5.44 14.91
CA LEU A 50 9.00 4.98 16.28
C LEU A 50 9.85 5.70 17.33
N ASN A 51 11.03 6.16 16.97
CA ASN A 51 11.99 6.75 17.90
C ASN A 51 11.85 8.27 18.03
N ALA A 52 11.28 8.93 17.04
CA ALA A 52 11.04 10.37 17.06
C ALA A 52 9.81 10.72 16.20
N PRO A 53 9.03 11.75 16.56
CA PRO A 53 7.94 12.24 15.73
C PRO A 53 8.48 12.63 14.34
N VAL A 54 7.87 12.09 13.29
CA VAL A 54 8.27 12.44 11.92
C VAL A 54 8.02 13.93 11.67
N PRO A 55 9.00 14.68 11.16
CA PRO A 55 8.80 16.06 10.73
C PRO A 55 7.86 16.13 9.53
N PHE A 56 7.01 17.15 9.48
CA PHE A 56 6.08 17.34 8.35
C PHE A 56 6.84 17.51 7.03
N GLU A 57 7.93 18.22 7.04
CA GLU A 57 8.78 18.50 5.88
C GLU A 57 9.34 17.22 5.25
N GLU A 58 9.66 16.22 6.05
CA GLU A 58 10.13 14.92 5.55
C GLU A 58 9.01 14.17 4.85
N VAL A 59 7.81 14.16 5.45
CA VAL A 59 6.63 13.53 4.84
C VAL A 59 6.22 14.25 3.56
N GLU A 60 6.25 15.58 3.56
CA GLU A 60 5.95 16.40 2.38
C GLU A 60 6.94 16.11 1.25
N ALA A 61 8.24 16.07 1.55
CA ALA A 61 9.27 15.75 0.56
C ALA A 61 9.07 14.35 -0.04
N TYR A 62 8.78 13.34 0.80
CA TYR A 62 8.45 12.00 0.34
C TYR A 62 7.21 11.97 -0.55
N CYS A 63 6.10 12.56 -0.11
CA CYS A 63 4.86 12.58 -0.87
C CYS A 63 5.03 13.29 -2.21
N ASN A 64 5.71 14.44 -2.24
CA ASN A 64 6.00 15.17 -3.49
C ASN A 64 6.85 14.32 -4.45
N ALA A 65 7.87 13.64 -3.95
CA ALA A 65 8.71 12.76 -4.76
C ALA A 65 7.88 11.62 -5.38
N VAL A 66 7.03 10.96 -4.58
CA VAL A 66 6.23 9.82 -5.06
C VAL A 66 5.10 10.27 -5.99
N MET A 67 4.43 11.39 -5.70
CA MET A 67 3.38 11.94 -6.57
C MET A 67 3.90 12.33 -7.96
N THR A 68 5.15 12.80 -8.05
CA THR A 68 5.79 13.21 -9.30
C THR A 68 6.58 12.09 -9.99
N SER A 69 6.76 10.96 -9.33
CA SER A 69 7.50 9.81 -9.85
C SER A 69 6.85 9.24 -11.11
N ALA A 70 7.69 8.85 -12.07
CA ALA A 70 7.27 8.14 -13.27
C ALA A 70 7.02 6.64 -13.03
N THR A 71 7.57 6.08 -11.95
CA THR A 71 7.56 4.65 -11.62
C THR A 71 6.74 4.31 -10.38
N ASP A 72 6.03 5.30 -9.83
CA ASP A 72 5.13 5.09 -8.69
C ASP A 72 3.72 5.54 -9.01
N LEU A 73 2.75 4.80 -8.50
CA LEU A 73 1.36 5.17 -8.43
C LEU A 73 0.98 5.26 -6.95
N PHE A 74 0.81 6.48 -6.44
CA PHE A 74 0.46 6.74 -5.05
C PHE A 74 -0.99 7.20 -4.95
N LEU A 75 -1.80 6.47 -4.21
CA LEU A 75 -3.24 6.63 -4.15
C LEU A 75 -3.71 6.87 -2.71
N ALA A 76 -4.67 7.75 -2.56
CA ALA A 76 -5.47 7.90 -1.35
C ALA A 76 -6.55 6.82 -1.35
N LEU A 77 -6.74 6.20 -0.19
CA LEU A 77 -7.75 5.18 0.08
C LEU A 77 -8.89 5.81 0.86
N HIS A 78 -10.08 5.69 0.32
CA HIS A 78 -11.30 6.19 0.93
C HIS A 78 -12.25 5.05 1.31
N TYR A 79 -13.04 5.26 2.35
CA TYR A 79 -14.10 4.35 2.78
C TYR A 79 -15.42 4.80 2.16
N ALA A 80 -16.12 3.88 1.49
CA ALA A 80 -17.31 4.23 0.71
C ALA A 80 -18.54 4.58 1.56
N GLU A 81 -18.56 4.14 2.83
CA GLU A 81 -19.71 4.39 3.71
C GLU A 81 -19.84 5.87 4.12
N ASP A 82 -18.70 6.53 4.38
CA ASP A 82 -18.69 7.92 4.88
C ASP A 82 -17.79 8.86 4.05
N ASP A 83 -17.28 8.39 2.89
CA ASP A 83 -16.38 9.11 1.99
C ASP A 83 -15.05 9.54 2.64
N SER A 84 -14.74 9.06 3.85
CA SER A 84 -13.56 9.49 4.59
C SER A 84 -12.27 8.97 3.97
N PHE A 85 -11.23 9.81 3.98
CA PHE A 85 -9.86 9.39 3.73
C PHE A 85 -9.38 8.52 4.91
N ILE A 86 -9.00 7.26 4.62
CA ILE A 86 -8.66 6.27 5.66
C ILE A 86 -7.26 5.69 5.54
N GLY A 87 -6.52 6.01 4.48
CA GLY A 87 -5.20 5.44 4.29
C GLY A 87 -4.62 5.68 2.91
N THR A 88 -3.52 5.01 2.60
CA THR A 88 -2.83 5.13 1.31
C THR A 88 -2.50 3.76 0.74
N VAL A 89 -2.49 3.67 -0.59
CA VAL A 89 -2.03 2.48 -1.32
C VAL A 89 -1.00 2.92 -2.36
N LYS A 90 0.08 2.16 -2.49
CA LYS A 90 1.14 2.46 -3.45
C LYS A 90 1.45 1.24 -4.32
N ALA A 91 1.56 1.45 -5.63
CA ALA A 91 2.34 0.58 -6.50
C ALA A 91 3.65 1.32 -6.80
N GLY A 92 4.75 0.78 -6.31
CA GLY A 92 6.09 1.34 -6.48
C GLY A 92 6.93 0.52 -7.45
N TYR A 93 8.05 1.12 -7.89
CA TYR A 93 9.00 0.47 -8.78
C TYR A 93 8.34 -0.15 -10.02
N ILE A 94 7.35 0.54 -10.57
CA ILE A 94 6.65 0.09 -11.78
C ILE A 94 7.65 0.03 -12.93
N ASP A 95 7.98 -1.19 -13.34
CA ASP A 95 8.81 -1.45 -14.51
C ASP A 95 7.91 -1.93 -15.66
N SER A 96 7.66 -1.03 -16.62
CA SER A 96 6.82 -1.36 -17.79
C SER A 96 7.50 -2.31 -18.78
N TYR A 97 8.81 -2.44 -18.75
CA TYR A 97 9.55 -3.39 -19.59
C TYR A 97 9.48 -4.80 -18.99
N ALA A 98 9.79 -4.94 -17.69
CA ALA A 98 9.64 -6.21 -16.99
C ALA A 98 8.17 -6.57 -16.71
N GLY A 99 7.25 -5.60 -16.74
CA GLY A 99 5.84 -5.78 -16.42
C GLY A 99 5.60 -6.07 -14.94
N THR A 100 6.30 -5.38 -14.03
CA THR A 100 6.28 -5.63 -12.59
C THR A 100 6.00 -4.37 -11.78
N ALA A 101 5.49 -4.54 -10.56
CA ALA A 101 5.39 -3.50 -9.54
C ALA A 101 5.42 -4.11 -8.13
N ASP A 102 5.79 -3.31 -7.14
CA ASP A 102 5.72 -3.64 -5.73
C ASP A 102 4.53 -2.92 -5.06
N ILE A 103 3.77 -3.64 -4.23
CA ILE A 103 2.51 -3.17 -3.68
C ILE A 103 2.60 -2.96 -2.17
N GLY A 104 2.23 -1.76 -1.72
CA GLY A 104 2.12 -1.43 -0.30
C GLY A 104 0.79 -0.77 0.04
N ILE A 105 0.33 -0.94 1.28
CA ILE A 105 -0.90 -0.33 1.81
C ILE A 105 -0.70 0.09 3.26
N MET A 106 -1.28 1.21 3.61
CA MET A 106 -1.46 1.67 4.99
C MET A 106 -2.93 2.02 5.21
N ILE A 107 -3.56 1.43 6.23
CA ILE A 107 -4.85 1.88 6.76
C ILE A 107 -4.60 2.61 8.07
N GLY A 108 -4.82 3.92 8.07
CA GLY A 108 -4.59 4.80 9.20
C GLY A 108 -5.70 4.76 10.24
N ARG A 109 -6.96 4.55 9.81
CA ARG A 109 -8.11 4.43 10.71
C ARG A 109 -8.15 3.04 11.36
N GLN A 110 -7.63 2.94 12.59
CA GLN A 110 -7.52 1.67 13.33
C GLN A 110 -8.89 1.06 13.69
N ASP A 111 -9.91 1.89 13.88
CA ASP A 111 -11.30 1.47 14.13
C ASP A 111 -11.92 0.70 12.95
N LEU A 112 -11.32 0.81 11.77
CA LEU A 112 -11.72 0.08 10.57
C LEU A 112 -10.90 -1.18 10.30
N TRP A 113 -9.91 -1.49 11.13
CA TRP A 113 -9.11 -2.71 10.95
C TRP A 113 -9.95 -3.97 11.17
N GLY A 114 -9.60 -5.03 10.44
CA GLY A 114 -10.31 -6.31 10.51
C GLY A 114 -11.61 -6.38 9.71
N ARG A 115 -12.06 -5.29 9.09
CA ARG A 115 -13.29 -5.23 8.28
C ARG A 115 -13.12 -5.68 6.82
N GLY A 116 -11.92 -6.06 6.41
CA GLY A 116 -11.66 -6.51 5.03
C GLY A 116 -11.26 -5.40 4.05
N LEU A 117 -11.25 -4.13 4.48
CA LEU A 117 -11.00 -2.97 3.59
C LEU A 117 -9.63 -3.03 2.89
N ALA A 118 -8.59 -3.56 3.56
CA ALA A 118 -7.30 -3.78 2.91
C ALA A 118 -7.38 -4.77 1.76
N SER A 119 -8.14 -5.86 1.93
CA SER A 119 -8.36 -6.87 0.88
C SER A 119 -9.13 -6.29 -0.29
N ASP A 120 -10.14 -5.48 -0.01
CA ASP A 120 -10.99 -4.82 -1.00
C ASP A 120 -10.20 -3.81 -1.84
N ALA A 121 -9.49 -2.89 -1.19
CA ALA A 121 -8.64 -1.89 -1.85
C ALA A 121 -7.54 -2.52 -2.72
N LEU A 122 -6.86 -3.55 -2.18
CA LEU A 122 -5.80 -4.26 -2.90
C LEU A 122 -6.36 -5.08 -4.05
N ALA A 123 -7.55 -5.68 -3.93
CA ALA A 123 -8.21 -6.36 -5.04
C ALA A 123 -8.44 -5.41 -6.22
N GLY A 124 -8.95 -4.20 -5.94
CA GLY A 124 -9.15 -3.16 -6.94
C GLY A 124 -7.83 -2.74 -7.61
N LEU A 125 -6.81 -2.39 -6.81
CA LEU A 125 -5.51 -1.96 -7.35
C LEU A 125 -4.82 -3.07 -8.16
N CYS A 126 -4.73 -4.29 -7.62
CA CYS A 126 -4.08 -5.41 -8.31
C CYS A 126 -4.83 -5.77 -9.60
N GLY A 127 -6.17 -5.78 -9.57
CA GLY A 127 -7.00 -5.98 -10.75
C GLY A 127 -6.74 -4.92 -11.84
N TYR A 128 -6.64 -3.65 -11.45
CA TYR A 128 -6.28 -2.57 -12.36
C TYR A 128 -4.88 -2.76 -12.96
N LEU A 129 -3.87 -3.05 -12.14
CA LEU A 129 -2.48 -3.18 -12.61
C LEU A 129 -2.26 -4.38 -13.52
N LEU A 130 -2.82 -5.54 -13.15
CA LEU A 130 -2.70 -6.79 -13.93
C LEU A 130 -3.64 -6.83 -15.14
N GLY A 131 -4.72 -6.05 -15.12
CA GLY A 131 -5.67 -5.89 -16.21
C GLY A 131 -5.30 -4.73 -17.14
N PRO A 132 -6.00 -3.58 -17.04
CA PRO A 132 -5.74 -2.40 -17.88
C PRO A 132 -4.31 -1.86 -17.79
N GLY A 133 -3.65 -2.00 -16.63
CA GLY A 133 -2.27 -1.58 -16.40
C GLY A 133 -1.24 -2.41 -17.18
N GLY A 134 -1.59 -3.60 -17.65
CA GLY A 134 -0.76 -4.44 -18.50
C GLY A 134 0.42 -5.10 -17.80
N LEU A 135 0.48 -5.07 -16.47
CA LEU A 135 1.54 -5.77 -15.74
C LEU A 135 1.28 -7.28 -15.72
N ARG A 136 2.36 -8.05 -15.59
CA ARG A 136 2.30 -9.52 -15.56
C ARG A 136 2.53 -10.11 -14.17
N ARG A 137 3.10 -9.31 -13.26
CA ARG A 137 3.50 -9.75 -11.92
C ARG A 137 3.48 -8.60 -10.92
N LEU A 138 3.04 -8.88 -9.72
CA LEU A 138 3.11 -7.98 -8.57
C LEU A 138 3.91 -8.63 -7.44
N THR A 139 4.60 -7.82 -6.65
CA THR A 139 5.29 -8.23 -5.42
C THR A 139 4.77 -7.46 -4.23
N ALA A 140 5.01 -7.98 -3.05
CA ALA A 140 4.76 -7.29 -1.80
C ALA A 140 5.74 -7.78 -0.72
N GLY A 141 6.21 -6.86 0.11
CA GLY A 141 6.99 -7.16 1.27
C GLY A 141 6.19 -6.93 2.56
N VAL A 142 6.25 -7.86 3.50
CA VAL A 142 5.51 -7.78 4.77
C VAL A 142 6.37 -8.22 5.93
N MET A 143 6.47 -7.39 6.98
CA MET A 143 7.09 -7.80 8.24
C MET A 143 6.36 -9.01 8.84
N ALA A 144 7.08 -10.04 9.28
CA ALA A 144 6.49 -11.29 9.79
C ALA A 144 5.56 -11.07 11.00
N VAL A 145 5.72 -9.96 11.70
CA VAL A 145 4.86 -9.54 12.82
C VAL A 145 3.49 -9.02 12.37
N ASN A 146 3.24 -8.92 11.06
CA ASN A 146 1.94 -8.55 10.50
C ASN A 146 1.26 -9.73 9.76
N PRO A 147 0.85 -10.80 10.48
CA PRO A 147 0.21 -11.96 9.87
C PRO A 147 -1.13 -11.61 9.20
N GLY A 148 -1.75 -10.50 9.60
CA GLY A 148 -2.97 -9.98 8.98
C GLY A 148 -2.75 -9.65 7.51
N MET A 149 -1.72 -8.87 7.21
CA MET A 149 -1.39 -8.49 5.82
C MET A 149 -0.91 -9.69 5.00
N ILE A 150 -0.14 -10.61 5.59
CA ILE A 150 0.26 -11.84 4.91
C ILE A 150 -0.98 -12.62 4.45
N ARG A 151 -2.01 -12.75 5.31
CA ARG A 151 -3.28 -13.40 4.94
C ARG A 151 -4.04 -12.65 3.85
N VAL A 152 -4.04 -11.31 3.89
CA VAL A 152 -4.67 -10.49 2.84
C VAL A 152 -4.04 -10.77 1.49
N PHE A 153 -2.72 -10.69 1.38
CA PHE A 153 -2.03 -10.98 0.12
C PHE A 153 -2.27 -12.42 -0.36
N LYS A 154 -2.18 -13.43 0.54
CA LYS A 154 -2.45 -14.83 0.18
C LYS A 154 -3.87 -15.03 -0.35
N LYS A 155 -4.87 -14.34 0.22
CA LYS A 155 -6.26 -14.38 -0.25
C LYS A 155 -6.42 -13.84 -1.68
N LEU A 156 -5.55 -12.92 -2.09
CA LEU A 156 -5.50 -12.34 -3.43
C LEU A 156 -4.67 -13.17 -4.43
N GLY A 157 -4.16 -14.34 -4.04
CA GLY A 157 -3.38 -15.22 -4.90
C GLY A 157 -1.86 -15.00 -4.81
N PHE A 158 -1.38 -14.14 -3.90
CA PHE A 158 0.06 -14.01 -3.69
C PHE A 158 0.63 -15.26 -3.01
N VAL A 159 1.73 -15.75 -3.53
CA VAL A 159 2.51 -16.87 -3.02
C VAL A 159 3.75 -16.34 -2.29
N GLN A 160 4.10 -16.94 -1.17
CA GLN A 160 5.34 -16.63 -0.48
C GLN A 160 6.53 -17.18 -1.28
N GLU A 161 7.43 -16.31 -1.70
CA GLU A 161 8.60 -16.65 -2.52
C GLU A 161 9.90 -16.62 -1.75
N GLY A 162 9.92 -15.95 -0.59
CA GLY A 162 11.11 -15.88 0.23
C GLY A 162 10.87 -15.36 1.64
N VAL A 163 11.90 -15.56 2.47
CA VAL A 163 12.00 -15.02 3.82
C VAL A 163 13.39 -14.43 3.99
N PHE A 164 13.46 -13.14 4.24
CA PHE A 164 14.69 -12.49 4.65
C PHE A 164 14.75 -12.49 6.16
N ARG A 165 15.60 -13.36 6.71
CA ARG A 165 15.67 -13.57 8.14
C ARG A 165 16.22 -12.35 8.86
N GLN A 166 15.52 -11.91 9.92
CA GLN A 166 15.92 -10.78 10.77
C GLN A 166 16.19 -9.48 9.98
N GLN A 167 15.48 -9.28 8.88
CA GLN A 167 15.66 -8.14 7.98
C GLN A 167 15.16 -6.85 8.61
N ASP A 168 14.03 -6.88 9.29
CA ASP A 168 13.33 -5.70 9.77
C ASP A 168 13.58 -5.49 11.26
N ARG A 169 13.84 -4.24 11.64
CA ARG A 169 13.93 -3.86 13.05
C ARG A 169 12.54 -3.68 13.64
N ILE A 170 12.32 -4.24 14.83
CA ILE A 170 11.08 -4.07 15.58
C ILE A 170 11.36 -4.07 17.07
N ASP A 171 10.87 -3.05 17.80
CA ASP A 171 11.14 -2.84 19.23
C ASP A 171 12.67 -2.92 19.50
N ASP A 172 13.11 -3.76 20.42
CA ASP A 172 14.53 -3.97 20.75
C ASP A 172 15.18 -5.12 19.97
N GLY A 173 14.49 -5.66 18.95
CA GLY A 173 14.95 -6.84 18.21
C GLY A 173 14.74 -6.72 16.70
N TYR A 174 14.69 -7.89 16.08
CA TYR A 174 14.50 -8.03 14.64
C TYR A 174 13.41 -9.04 14.33
N CYS A 175 12.74 -8.88 13.20
CA CYS A 175 11.82 -9.89 12.67
C CYS A 175 12.14 -10.19 11.20
N ASP A 176 11.62 -11.31 10.74
CA ASP A 176 11.75 -11.71 9.35
C ASP A 176 10.90 -10.80 8.45
N HIS A 177 11.35 -10.64 7.20
CA HIS A 177 10.60 -10.00 6.13
C HIS A 177 10.12 -11.05 5.15
N ILE A 178 8.82 -11.13 4.92
CA ILE A 178 8.18 -12.10 4.04
C ILE A 178 8.01 -11.46 2.67
N HIS A 179 8.64 -12.07 1.65
CA HIS A 179 8.46 -11.69 0.27
C HIS A 179 7.35 -12.52 -0.37
N LEU A 180 6.40 -11.83 -0.98
CA LEU A 180 5.24 -12.41 -1.64
C LEU A 180 5.23 -11.96 -3.11
N GLY A 181 4.83 -12.85 -4.01
CA GLY A 181 4.67 -12.55 -5.42
C GLY A 181 3.37 -13.12 -5.96
N CYS A 182 2.80 -12.47 -6.97
CA CYS A 182 1.59 -12.90 -7.66
C CYS A 182 1.75 -12.71 -9.16
N LEU A 183 1.67 -13.79 -9.92
CA LEU A 183 1.57 -13.70 -11.36
C LEU A 183 0.14 -13.34 -11.76
N LYS A 184 -0.02 -12.71 -12.93
CA LYS A 184 -1.36 -12.36 -13.45
C LYS A 184 -2.31 -13.56 -13.48
N THR A 185 -1.80 -14.77 -13.74
CA THR A 185 -2.58 -16.02 -13.81
C THR A 185 -2.94 -16.59 -12.43
N GLU A 186 -2.31 -16.11 -11.37
CA GLU A 186 -2.53 -16.55 -9.98
C GLU A 186 -3.48 -15.60 -9.24
N PHE A 187 -3.67 -14.40 -9.78
CA PHE A 187 -4.47 -13.38 -9.11
C PHE A 187 -5.92 -13.81 -8.94
N ILE A 188 -6.38 -13.78 -7.71
CA ILE A 188 -7.76 -14.08 -7.31
C ILE A 188 -8.48 -12.75 -7.11
N ASN A 189 -9.29 -12.36 -8.09
CA ASN A 189 -10.13 -11.19 -7.93
C ASN A 189 -11.27 -11.48 -6.95
N VAL A 190 -11.15 -10.93 -5.74
CA VAL A 190 -12.20 -10.98 -4.71
C VAL A 190 -13.02 -9.68 -4.68
N GLY A 191 -12.78 -8.80 -5.63
CA GLY A 191 -13.49 -7.54 -5.84
C GLY A 191 -14.93 -7.72 -6.37
N PRO A 192 -15.62 -6.60 -6.63
CA PRO A 192 -16.99 -6.60 -7.13
C PRO A 192 -17.13 -7.33 -8.45
#